data_a0d8c1a0f80a13b8d01a61f6f05fd457
#
_entry.id   a0d8c1a0f80a13b8d01a61f6f05fd457
#
_cell.length_a   1.000
_cell.length_b   1.000
_cell.length_c   1.000
_cell.angle_alpha   90.00
_cell.angle_beta   90.00
_cell.angle_gamma   90.00
#
_symmetry.space_group_name_H-M   'P 1'
#
loop_
_entity.id
_entity.type
_entity.pdbx_description
1 polymer ?
#
loop_
_entity_poly.entity_id
_entity_poly.type
_entity_poly.pdbx_seq_one_letter_code
_entity_poly.pdbx_strand_id
1 'polypeptide(L)'
;MKASRYPLVPRVLHWLMAAIIIPAWMLGFVAGRILPASASGSRHLLLGVHREIASSIVILIVLRLAWRATHRPPALPDCVPEDQRVAARALQCVMYLLMLTTPLTGWLMSSAYGKTVPVLWVGHLPALIGSSELAAPVIGVAHQFSAWALGVLMFGHIIAALLHRFGRRDSVLDMML
;
A
#
# COMPACT_ATOMS: atom_id res chain seq x y z
N MET A 1 1.45 6.48 -31.53
CA MET A 1 0.25 5.64 -31.26
C MET A 1 -0.18 5.90 -29.81
N LYS A 2 -1.50 6.08 -29.53
CA LYS A 2 -1.97 6.21 -28.13
C LYS A 2 -1.80 4.85 -27.43
N ALA A 3 -1.18 4.85 -26.25
CA ALA A 3 -1.10 3.65 -25.42
C ALA A 3 -2.52 3.13 -25.12
N SER A 4 -2.70 1.81 -25.11
CA SER A 4 -3.97 1.22 -24.69
C SER A 4 -4.17 1.42 -23.19
N ARG A 5 -5.34 1.95 -22.81
CA ARG A 5 -5.68 2.16 -21.40
C ARG A 5 -5.94 0.82 -20.71
N TYR A 6 -5.64 0.76 -19.42
CA TYR A 6 -6.12 -0.35 -18.59
C TYR A 6 -7.66 -0.39 -18.57
N PRO A 7 -8.27 -1.58 -18.48
CA PRO A 7 -9.70 -1.71 -18.22
C PRO A 7 -10.15 -0.92 -16.98
N LEU A 8 -11.43 -0.64 -16.86
CA LEU A 8 -11.96 0.18 -15.76
C LEU A 8 -11.65 -0.41 -14.37
N VAL A 9 -11.80 -1.74 -14.21
CA VAL A 9 -11.64 -2.39 -12.90
C VAL A 9 -10.26 -2.18 -12.28
N PRO A 10 -9.12 -2.48 -12.95
CA PRO A 10 -7.81 -2.24 -12.35
C PRO A 10 -7.50 -0.75 -12.15
N ARG A 11 -8.09 0.16 -12.93
CA ARG A 11 -7.96 1.60 -12.72
C ARG A 11 -8.66 2.05 -11.45
N VAL A 12 -9.92 1.64 -11.26
CA VAL A 12 -10.70 1.94 -10.05
C VAL A 12 -9.99 1.37 -8.81
N LEU A 13 -9.56 0.09 -8.85
CA LEU A 13 -8.81 -0.53 -7.76
C LEU A 13 -7.50 0.21 -7.48
N HIS A 14 -6.79 0.69 -8.51
CA HIS A 14 -5.55 1.45 -8.33
C HIS A 14 -5.80 2.76 -7.57
N TRP A 15 -6.74 3.56 -8.02
CA TRP A 15 -7.02 4.86 -7.41
C TRP A 15 -7.65 4.74 -6.03
N LEU A 16 -8.53 3.75 -5.83
CA LEU A 16 -9.09 3.45 -4.51
C LEU A 16 -7.98 3.05 -3.53
N MET A 17 -7.09 2.15 -3.94
CA MET A 17 -5.94 1.76 -3.11
C MET A 17 -5.01 2.95 -2.83
N ALA A 18 -4.73 3.81 -3.80
CA ALA A 18 -3.92 5.00 -3.59
C ALA A 18 -4.57 5.95 -2.57
N ALA A 19 -5.89 6.18 -2.68
CA ALA A 19 -6.66 7.01 -1.75
C ALA A 19 -6.70 6.46 -0.32
N ILE A 20 -6.44 5.18 -0.11
CA ILE A 20 -6.40 4.53 1.21
C ILE A 20 -4.96 4.39 1.71
N ILE A 21 -4.02 3.92 0.88
CA ILE A 21 -2.64 3.65 1.28
C ILE A 21 -1.91 4.94 1.69
N ILE A 22 -2.07 6.03 0.91
CA ILE A 22 -1.39 7.29 1.20
C ILE A 22 -1.80 7.85 2.58
N PRO A 23 -3.09 8.04 2.90
CA PRO A 23 -3.49 8.49 4.23
C PRO A 23 -3.11 7.49 5.33
N ALA A 24 -3.28 6.19 5.12
CA ALA A 24 -2.89 5.18 6.10
C ALA A 24 -1.40 5.29 6.45
N TRP A 25 -0.53 5.40 5.43
CA TRP A 25 0.90 5.56 5.62
C TRP A 25 1.21 6.86 6.38
N MET A 26 0.58 7.99 6.00
CA MET A 26 0.77 9.27 6.67
C MET A 26 0.34 9.24 8.15
N LEU A 27 -0.80 8.63 8.45
CA LEU A 27 -1.29 8.50 9.82
C LEU A 27 -0.33 7.69 10.69
N GLY A 28 0.16 6.57 10.17
CA GLY A 28 1.17 5.74 10.85
C GLY A 28 2.49 6.50 11.07
N PHE A 29 2.95 7.23 10.05
CA PHE A 29 4.16 8.04 10.11
C PHE A 29 4.03 9.17 11.15
N VAL A 30 2.96 9.95 11.10
CA VAL A 30 2.73 11.07 12.04
C VAL A 30 2.63 10.56 13.47
N ALA A 31 1.83 9.51 13.72
CA ALA A 31 1.67 8.94 15.04
C ALA A 31 2.96 8.30 15.59
N GLY A 32 3.74 7.66 14.70
CA GLY A 32 4.94 6.91 15.12
C GLY A 32 6.21 7.74 15.19
N ARG A 33 6.32 8.84 14.43
CA ARG A 33 7.58 9.59 14.26
C ARG A 33 7.50 11.08 14.55
N ILE A 34 6.34 11.69 14.34
CA ILE A 34 6.19 13.15 14.50
C ILE A 34 5.67 13.51 15.89
N LEU A 35 4.62 12.81 16.35
CA LEU A 35 4.03 13.13 17.64
C LEU A 35 4.93 12.68 18.81
N PRO A 36 5.16 13.54 19.80
CA PRO A 36 5.91 13.19 21.00
C PRO A 36 5.15 12.14 21.84
N ALA A 37 5.86 11.44 22.70
CA ALA A 37 5.26 10.42 23.57
C ALA A 37 4.17 10.99 24.50
N SER A 38 4.31 12.27 24.90
CA SER A 38 3.33 13.00 25.71
C SER A 38 1.98 13.21 25.01
N ALA A 39 1.91 13.20 23.69
CA ALA A 39 0.69 13.33 22.90
C ALA A 39 -0.07 11.98 22.78
N SER A 40 -0.21 11.23 23.87
CA SER A 40 -0.75 9.87 23.88
C SER A 40 -2.16 9.78 23.28
N GLY A 41 -3.05 10.73 23.60
CA GLY A 41 -4.42 10.78 23.08
C GLY A 41 -4.46 10.95 21.56
N SER A 42 -3.69 11.89 21.01
CA SER A 42 -3.60 12.11 19.56
C SER A 42 -2.98 10.92 18.84
N ARG A 43 -1.93 10.32 19.41
CA ARG A 43 -1.32 9.09 18.86
C ARG A 43 -2.32 7.94 18.83
N HIS A 44 -3.10 7.75 19.89
CA HIS A 44 -4.11 6.70 19.95
C HIS A 44 -5.20 6.91 18.89
N LEU A 45 -5.68 8.13 18.73
CA LEU A 45 -6.66 8.48 17.69
C LEU A 45 -6.13 8.20 16.28
N LEU A 46 -4.94 8.70 15.95
CA LEU A 46 -4.36 8.50 14.60
C LEU A 46 -4.10 7.03 14.30
N LEU A 47 -3.58 6.25 15.26
CA LEU A 47 -3.39 4.80 15.10
C LEU A 47 -4.73 4.05 15.07
N GLY A 48 -5.78 4.55 15.71
CA GLY A 48 -7.14 4.04 15.58
C GLY A 48 -7.62 4.15 14.14
N VAL A 49 -7.62 5.37 13.58
CA VAL A 49 -8.02 5.63 12.19
C VAL A 49 -7.11 4.88 11.20
N HIS A 50 -5.79 4.86 11.45
CA HIS A 50 -4.85 4.09 10.64
C HIS A 50 -5.27 2.62 10.53
N ARG A 51 -5.62 1.96 11.65
CA ARG A 51 -6.04 0.55 11.65
C ARG A 51 -7.34 0.33 10.89
N GLU A 52 -8.32 1.25 11.08
CA GLU A 52 -9.62 1.19 10.39
C GLU A 52 -9.47 1.15 8.86
N ILE A 53 -8.67 2.06 8.32
CA ILE A 53 -8.52 2.16 6.86
C ILE A 53 -7.47 1.18 6.31
N ALA A 54 -6.36 0.94 7.03
CA ALA A 54 -5.30 0.05 6.55
C ALA A 54 -5.73 -1.42 6.45
N SER A 55 -6.65 -1.87 7.31
CA SER A 55 -7.18 -3.23 7.26
C SER A 55 -7.94 -3.53 5.96
N SER A 56 -8.58 -2.55 5.35
CA SER A 56 -9.28 -2.70 4.07
C SER A 56 -8.32 -2.98 2.89
N ILE A 57 -7.04 -2.61 3.02
CA ILE A 57 -6.03 -2.86 1.99
C ILE A 57 -5.86 -4.36 1.74
N VAL A 58 -6.01 -5.21 2.77
CA VAL A 58 -5.93 -6.69 2.61
C VAL A 58 -6.97 -7.18 1.60
N ILE A 59 -8.19 -6.69 1.70
CA ILE A 59 -9.27 -7.07 0.78
C ILE A 59 -8.98 -6.55 -0.63
N LEU A 60 -8.60 -5.28 -0.73
CA LEU A 60 -8.35 -4.63 -2.02
C LEU A 60 -7.16 -5.23 -2.76
N ILE A 61 -6.09 -5.61 -2.05
CA ILE A 61 -4.93 -6.23 -2.68
C ILE A 61 -5.25 -7.63 -3.19
N VAL A 62 -6.06 -8.42 -2.44
CA VAL A 62 -6.51 -9.73 -2.90
C VAL A 62 -7.36 -9.61 -4.17
N LEU A 63 -8.32 -8.68 -4.20
CA LEU A 63 -9.13 -8.41 -5.40
C LEU A 63 -8.27 -7.98 -6.59
N ARG A 64 -7.27 -7.12 -6.35
CA ARG A 64 -6.35 -6.66 -7.39
C ARG A 64 -5.46 -7.78 -7.92
N LEU A 65 -4.95 -8.65 -7.04
CA LEU A 65 -4.15 -9.82 -7.44
C LEU A 65 -5.00 -10.85 -8.20
N ALA A 66 -6.22 -11.13 -7.76
CA ALA A 66 -7.15 -12.01 -8.45
C ALA A 66 -7.46 -11.50 -9.87
N TRP A 67 -7.73 -10.19 -10.01
CA TRP A 67 -7.88 -9.58 -11.34
C TRP A 67 -6.62 -9.75 -12.19
N ARG A 68 -5.46 -9.48 -11.61
CA ARG A 68 -4.17 -9.56 -12.31
C ARG A 68 -3.81 -10.97 -12.75
N ALA A 69 -4.20 -11.99 -11.99
CA ALA A 69 -3.96 -13.39 -12.33
C ALA A 69 -4.76 -13.86 -13.56
N THR A 70 -5.93 -13.25 -13.79
CA THR A 70 -6.84 -13.62 -14.88
C THR A 70 -6.76 -12.70 -16.10
N HIS A 71 -6.14 -11.52 -15.98
CA HIS A 71 -6.10 -10.51 -17.04
C HIS A 71 -4.68 -10.01 -17.28
N ARG A 72 -4.22 -10.10 -18.51
CA ARG A 72 -2.91 -9.56 -18.90
C ARG A 72 -2.96 -8.02 -18.95
N PRO A 73 -1.93 -7.32 -18.45
CA PRO A 73 -1.87 -5.87 -18.57
C PRO A 73 -1.63 -5.45 -20.01
N PRO A 74 -2.06 -4.25 -20.40
CA PRO A 74 -1.66 -3.67 -21.68
C PRO A 74 -0.14 -3.47 -21.72
N ALA A 75 0.43 -3.57 -22.92
CA ALA A 75 1.84 -3.29 -23.14
C ALA A 75 2.15 -1.80 -22.89
N LEU A 76 3.33 -1.54 -22.33
CA LEU A 76 3.85 -0.19 -22.24
C LEU A 76 4.09 0.41 -23.64
N PRO A 77 3.97 1.75 -23.79
CA PRO A 77 4.27 2.42 -25.06
C PRO A 77 5.66 2.06 -25.61
N ASP A 78 5.78 2.01 -26.95
CA ASP A 78 7.05 1.63 -27.59
C ASP A 78 8.17 2.62 -27.33
N CYS A 79 7.84 3.87 -27.01
CA CYS A 79 8.82 4.90 -26.63
C CYS A 79 9.50 4.66 -25.28
N VAL A 80 9.02 3.70 -24.45
CA VAL A 80 9.64 3.35 -23.18
C VAL A 80 10.78 2.36 -23.41
N PRO A 81 12.05 2.69 -23.07
CA PRO A 81 13.20 1.80 -23.20
C PRO A 81 13.03 0.49 -22.43
N GLU A 82 13.68 -0.58 -22.90
CA GLU A 82 13.49 -1.92 -22.31
C GLU A 82 13.99 -2.01 -20.85
N ASP A 83 15.09 -1.35 -20.53
CA ASP A 83 15.60 -1.25 -19.16
C ASP A 83 14.55 -0.65 -18.19
N GLN A 84 13.82 0.37 -18.64
CA GLN A 84 12.75 0.98 -17.87
C GLN A 84 11.50 0.09 -17.77
N ARG A 85 11.20 -0.70 -18.82
CA ARG A 85 10.13 -1.70 -18.76
C ARG A 85 10.44 -2.80 -17.74
N VAL A 86 11.71 -3.24 -17.68
CA VAL A 86 12.19 -4.22 -16.68
C VAL A 86 12.09 -3.62 -15.28
N ALA A 87 12.60 -2.40 -15.08
CA ALA A 87 12.53 -1.71 -13.80
C ALA A 87 11.08 -1.49 -13.33
N ALA A 88 10.16 -1.10 -14.23
CA ALA A 88 8.75 -0.93 -13.92
C ALA A 88 8.09 -2.25 -13.48
N ARG A 89 8.41 -3.37 -14.16
CA ARG A 89 7.91 -4.71 -13.77
C ARG A 89 8.43 -5.12 -12.39
N ALA A 90 9.73 -4.94 -12.14
CA ALA A 90 10.34 -5.24 -10.85
C ALA A 90 9.71 -4.41 -9.72
N LEU A 91 9.59 -3.09 -9.93
CA LEU A 91 8.93 -2.19 -8.98
C LEU A 91 7.48 -2.62 -8.68
N GLN A 92 6.70 -2.97 -9.71
CA GLN A 92 5.34 -3.46 -9.52
C GLN A 92 5.31 -4.74 -8.66
N CYS A 93 6.17 -5.71 -8.93
CA CYS A 93 6.24 -6.95 -8.15
C CYS A 93 6.55 -6.67 -6.67
N VAL A 94 7.56 -5.83 -6.40
CA VAL A 94 7.94 -5.47 -5.03
C VAL A 94 6.83 -4.69 -4.33
N MET A 95 6.17 -3.76 -5.01
CA MET A 95 5.04 -3.02 -4.45
C MET A 95 3.85 -3.94 -4.14
N TYR A 96 3.52 -4.92 -4.99
CA TYR A 96 2.48 -5.90 -4.69
C TYR A 96 2.82 -6.71 -3.43
N LEU A 97 4.07 -7.16 -3.31
CA LEU A 97 4.54 -7.88 -2.12
C LEU A 97 4.40 -7.01 -0.86
N LEU A 98 4.84 -5.77 -0.91
CA LEU A 98 4.76 -4.85 0.23
C LEU A 98 3.32 -4.45 0.56
N MET A 99 2.45 -4.23 -0.43
CA MET A 99 1.04 -3.95 -0.22
C MET A 99 0.30 -5.13 0.44
N LEU A 100 0.79 -6.36 0.29
CA LEU A 100 0.28 -7.53 0.99
C LEU A 100 0.91 -7.69 2.37
N THR A 101 2.24 -7.65 2.46
CA THR A 101 2.97 -7.95 3.71
C THR A 101 2.81 -6.86 4.77
N THR A 102 2.74 -5.59 4.37
CA THR A 102 2.60 -4.47 5.33
C THR A 102 1.31 -4.55 6.15
N PRO A 103 0.10 -4.64 5.58
CA PRO A 103 -1.11 -4.76 6.39
C PRO A 103 -1.19 -6.10 7.12
N LEU A 104 -0.66 -7.19 6.56
CA LEU A 104 -0.61 -8.49 7.25
C LEU A 104 0.28 -8.44 8.50
N THR A 105 1.45 -7.85 8.42
CA THR A 105 2.33 -7.66 9.60
C THR A 105 1.71 -6.74 10.64
N GLY A 106 0.96 -5.70 10.22
CA GLY A 106 0.19 -4.84 11.12
C GLY A 106 -0.93 -5.60 11.83
N TRP A 107 -1.60 -6.50 11.14
CA TRP A 107 -2.64 -7.36 11.70
C TRP A 107 -2.05 -8.38 12.68
N LEU A 108 -0.97 -9.07 12.31
CA LEU A 108 -0.22 -9.97 13.18
C LEU A 108 0.29 -9.26 14.43
N MET A 109 0.86 -8.07 14.29
CA MET A 109 1.33 -7.24 15.40
C MET A 109 0.19 -6.89 16.36
N SER A 110 -0.95 -6.46 15.84
CA SER A 110 -2.13 -6.14 16.67
C SER A 110 -2.63 -7.37 17.41
N SER A 111 -2.70 -8.53 16.75
CA SER A 111 -3.06 -9.80 17.38
C SER A 111 -2.08 -10.20 18.48
N ALA A 112 -0.76 -10.06 18.25
CA ALA A 112 0.27 -10.33 19.25
C ALA A 112 0.17 -9.41 20.47
N TYR A 113 -0.31 -8.18 20.31
CA TYR A 113 -0.63 -7.29 21.42
C TYR A 113 -2.00 -7.54 22.08
N GLY A 114 -2.71 -8.60 21.70
CA GLY A 114 -4.05 -8.91 22.19
C GLY A 114 -5.13 -7.91 21.75
N LYS A 115 -4.89 -7.17 20.68
CA LYS A 115 -5.81 -6.14 20.17
C LYS A 115 -6.55 -6.65 18.93
N THR A 116 -7.84 -6.35 18.84
CA THR A 116 -8.62 -6.55 17.62
C THR A 116 -8.24 -5.53 16.56
N VAL A 117 -8.36 -5.90 15.29
CA VAL A 117 -8.16 -5.02 14.15
C VAL A 117 -9.51 -4.61 13.59
N PRO A 118 -9.92 -3.35 13.74
CA PRO A 118 -11.17 -2.86 13.19
C PRO A 118 -11.08 -2.72 11.67
N VAL A 119 -12.23 -2.78 10.98
CA VAL A 119 -12.36 -2.64 9.52
C VAL A 119 -13.45 -1.64 9.21
N LEU A 120 -13.06 -0.45 8.73
CA LEU A 120 -13.97 0.58 8.19
C LEU A 120 -15.18 0.85 9.09
N TRP A 121 -15.03 0.78 10.41
CA TRP A 121 -16.08 0.97 11.43
C TRP A 121 -17.28 0.02 11.30
N VAL A 122 -17.19 -1.05 10.50
CA VAL A 122 -18.28 -2.01 10.27
C VAL A 122 -18.04 -3.35 10.98
N GLY A 123 -16.83 -3.62 11.45
CA GLY A 123 -16.51 -4.90 12.10
C GLY A 123 -15.05 -5.01 12.54
N HIS A 124 -14.65 -6.23 12.90
CA HIS A 124 -13.32 -6.53 13.36
C HIS A 124 -12.80 -7.81 12.70
N LEU A 125 -11.52 -7.80 12.33
CA LEU A 125 -10.82 -8.99 11.88
C LEU A 125 -10.54 -9.89 13.09
N PRO A 126 -10.61 -11.23 12.94
CA PRO A 126 -10.26 -12.17 14.00
C PRO A 126 -8.76 -12.08 14.33
N ALA A 127 -8.35 -12.49 15.51
CA ALA A 127 -6.94 -12.62 15.83
C ALA A 127 -6.29 -13.71 14.97
N LEU A 128 -5.13 -13.42 14.37
CA LEU A 128 -4.36 -14.40 13.58
C LEU A 128 -3.49 -15.28 14.46
N ILE A 129 -3.05 -14.75 15.60
CA ILE A 129 -2.23 -15.45 16.60
C ILE A 129 -2.67 -15.03 18.00
N GLY A 130 -2.36 -15.86 18.99
CA GLY A 130 -2.51 -15.48 20.40
C GLY A 130 -1.60 -14.32 20.81
N SER A 131 -1.91 -13.69 21.94
CA SER A 131 -1.05 -12.64 22.52
C SER A 131 0.32 -13.20 22.88
N SER A 132 1.37 -12.44 22.56
CA SER A 132 2.76 -12.81 22.83
C SER A 132 3.63 -11.57 22.99
N GLU A 133 4.08 -11.32 24.21
CA GLU A 133 4.95 -10.18 24.52
C GLU A 133 6.31 -10.26 23.81
N LEU A 134 6.77 -11.48 23.48
CA LEU A 134 8.03 -11.69 22.76
C LEU A 134 7.87 -11.44 21.25
N ALA A 135 6.76 -11.90 20.65
CA ALA A 135 6.54 -11.79 19.22
C ALA A 135 6.11 -10.37 18.79
N ALA A 136 5.32 -9.68 19.62
CA ALA A 136 4.74 -8.39 19.28
C ALA A 136 5.79 -7.32 18.86
N PRO A 137 6.91 -7.09 19.57
CA PRO A 137 7.91 -6.11 19.15
C PRO A 137 8.64 -6.55 17.87
N VAL A 138 8.92 -7.82 17.68
CA VAL A 138 9.60 -8.34 16.48
C VAL A 138 8.72 -8.12 15.24
N ILE A 139 7.44 -8.48 15.32
CA ILE A 139 6.48 -8.24 14.24
C ILE A 139 6.30 -6.73 14.00
N GLY A 140 6.34 -5.92 15.07
CA GLY A 140 6.29 -4.46 14.97
C GLY A 140 7.44 -3.88 14.16
N VAL A 141 8.67 -4.40 14.34
CA VAL A 141 9.84 -4.01 13.51
C VAL A 141 9.61 -4.40 12.05
N ALA A 142 9.11 -5.61 11.78
CA ALA A 142 8.83 -6.06 10.42
C ALA A 142 7.76 -5.20 9.74
N HIS A 143 6.68 -4.84 10.47
CA HIS A 143 5.67 -3.91 9.99
C HIS A 143 6.25 -2.53 9.66
N GLN A 144 7.04 -1.98 10.56
CA GLN A 144 7.67 -0.67 10.36
C GLN A 144 8.61 -0.67 9.16
N PHE A 145 9.44 -1.71 9.00
CA PHE A 145 10.36 -1.83 7.87
C PHE A 145 9.61 -1.94 6.54
N SER A 146 8.60 -2.81 6.46
CA SER A 146 7.79 -2.96 5.25
C SER A 146 7.01 -1.69 4.91
N ALA A 147 6.50 -0.96 5.92
CA ALA A 147 5.81 0.32 5.73
C ALA A 147 6.76 1.42 5.19
N TRP A 148 8.01 1.48 5.68
CA TRP A 148 9.02 2.40 5.15
C TRP A 148 9.38 2.06 3.71
N ALA A 149 9.64 0.79 3.42
CA ALA A 149 9.94 0.34 2.06
C ALA A 149 8.79 0.67 1.10
N LEU A 150 7.54 0.38 1.51
CA LEU A 150 6.36 0.73 0.72
C LEU A 150 6.26 2.24 0.49
N GLY A 151 6.48 3.06 1.51
CA GLY A 151 6.45 4.52 1.41
C GLY A 151 7.47 5.06 0.40
N VAL A 152 8.73 4.64 0.51
CA VAL A 152 9.81 5.05 -0.41
C VAL A 152 9.47 4.67 -1.85
N LEU A 153 9.04 3.43 -2.09
CA LEU A 153 8.70 2.98 -3.45
C LEU A 153 7.44 3.64 -3.98
N MET A 154 6.45 3.91 -3.15
CA MET A 154 5.23 4.64 -3.50
C MET A 154 5.55 6.08 -3.96
N PHE A 155 6.37 6.81 -3.21
CA PHE A 155 6.80 8.16 -3.61
C PHE A 155 7.64 8.12 -4.88
N GLY A 156 8.56 7.16 -5.01
CA GLY A 156 9.32 6.96 -6.25
C GLY A 156 8.43 6.66 -7.45
N HIS A 157 7.40 5.83 -7.26
CA HIS A 157 6.40 5.54 -8.29
C HIS A 157 5.61 6.78 -8.72
N ILE A 158 5.16 7.60 -7.77
CA ILE A 158 4.46 8.85 -8.06
C ILE A 158 5.36 9.81 -8.84
N ILE A 159 6.60 10.00 -8.38
CA ILE A 159 7.58 10.85 -9.05
C ILE A 159 7.84 10.37 -10.48
N ALA A 160 8.05 9.07 -10.67
CA ALA A 160 8.25 8.49 -12.01
C ALA A 160 7.05 8.75 -12.92
N ALA A 161 5.82 8.56 -12.44
CA ALA A 161 4.61 8.83 -13.21
C ALA A 161 4.49 10.32 -13.61
N LEU A 162 4.83 11.24 -12.69
CA LEU A 162 4.86 12.67 -12.97
C LEU A 162 5.96 13.06 -13.96
N LEU A 163 7.15 12.45 -13.87
CA LEU A 163 8.24 12.64 -14.83
C LEU A 163 7.85 12.16 -16.23
N HIS A 164 7.15 11.04 -16.35
CA HIS A 164 6.60 10.58 -17.63
C HIS A 164 5.60 11.60 -18.19
N ARG A 165 4.69 12.13 -17.36
CA ARG A 165 3.65 13.09 -17.80
C ARG A 165 4.22 14.46 -18.19
N PHE A 166 5.04 15.06 -17.32
CA PHE A 166 5.47 16.46 -17.45
C PHE A 166 6.85 16.61 -18.08
N GLY A 167 7.77 15.66 -17.80
CA GLY A 167 9.13 15.68 -18.34
C GLY A 167 9.21 15.09 -19.74
N ARG A 168 8.81 13.82 -19.89
CA ARG A 168 8.88 13.09 -21.17
C ARG A 168 7.67 13.33 -22.06
N ARG A 169 6.56 13.76 -21.47
CA ARG A 169 5.29 14.01 -22.18
C ARG A 169 4.78 12.79 -22.93
N ASP A 170 5.01 11.60 -22.39
CA ASP A 170 4.51 10.34 -22.92
C ASP A 170 3.15 9.95 -22.31
N SER A 171 2.57 8.86 -22.79
CA SER A 171 1.23 8.41 -22.41
C SER A 171 1.20 7.36 -21.29
N VAL A 172 2.29 7.16 -20.54
CA VAL A 172 2.36 6.13 -19.47
C VAL A 172 1.33 6.40 -18.37
N LEU A 173 1.22 7.64 -17.88
CA LEU A 173 0.21 7.99 -16.88
C LEU A 173 -1.22 7.87 -17.43
N ASP A 174 -1.45 8.20 -18.70
CA ASP A 174 -2.78 8.14 -19.34
C ASP A 174 -3.34 6.72 -19.40
N MET A 175 -2.48 5.69 -19.27
CA MET A 175 -2.92 4.29 -19.19
C MET A 175 -3.76 4.02 -17.93
N MET A 176 -3.57 4.81 -16.86
CA MET A 176 -4.26 4.67 -15.56
C MET A 176 -5.30 5.76 -15.28
N LEU A 177 -5.45 6.72 -16.20
CA LEU A 177 -6.47 7.78 -16.11
C LEU A 177 -7.80 7.47 -16.83
#